data_b8d9f083dbc2d950ab48b63649af4e85
#
_entry.id   b8d9f083dbc2d950ab48b63649af4e85
#
_cell.length_a   1.000
_cell.length_b   1.000
_cell.length_c   1.000
_cell.angle_alpha   90.00
_cell.angle_beta   90.00
_cell.angle_gamma   90.00
#
_symmetry.space_group_name_H-M   'P 1'
#
loop_
_entity.id
_entity.type
_entity.pdbx_description
1 polymer ?
#
loop_
_entity_poly.entity_id
_entity_poly.type
_entity_poly.pdbx_seq_one_letter_code
_entity_poly.pdbx_strand_id
1 'polypeptide(L)'
;GHYSRATEINPENVKNLKKVWTHRSGDYHQGANWTEDVTPNSSQQTSFQATPLLVNETLYYCTPYNRVFALDSETGEEKWIFDPEVEIEQKALLHCRGVGSWIDDNKSEEDKCYHRIITGTIDAELFSIDGKTGELCKDFGNNGSVDLRAGLGDHNPAFYYSVSPPAIIGDLIIIGGGIADNISTSVPGGVVRAYDIRSGELVWYWDPIPPGQEPILDDSGRQLYQRGTTNVWSIISTDPELNLIYLPTGNTAADNYGGHRNGSDYYSSSVVAL
;
A
#
# COMPACT_ATOMS: atom_id res chain seq x y z
N GLY A 1 -6.07 11.07 -0.08
CA GLY A 1 -7.42 11.62 0.09
C GLY A 1 -7.98 12.17 -1.21
N HIS A 2 -9.27 12.48 -1.20
CA HIS A 2 -9.97 13.03 -2.37
C HIS A 2 -10.24 14.54 -2.23
N TYR A 3 -9.48 15.19 -1.36
CA TYR A 3 -9.57 16.65 -1.15
C TYR A 3 -8.40 17.35 -1.83
N SER A 4 -8.72 18.41 -2.58
CA SER A 4 -7.74 19.34 -3.15
C SER A 4 -8.08 20.78 -2.74
N ARG A 5 -7.06 21.58 -2.46
CA ARG A 5 -7.21 23.04 -2.26
C ARG A 5 -7.25 23.81 -3.58
N ALA A 6 -6.99 23.15 -4.71
CA ALA A 6 -7.05 23.76 -6.04
C ALA A 6 -8.48 24.19 -6.37
N THR A 7 -8.63 25.37 -6.95
CA THR A 7 -9.92 26.01 -7.27
C THR A 7 -10.13 26.26 -8.76
N GLU A 8 -9.13 25.92 -9.59
CA GLU A 8 -9.13 26.16 -11.03
C GLU A 8 -10.23 25.37 -11.73
N ILE A 9 -10.54 24.16 -11.24
CA ILE A 9 -11.66 23.34 -11.74
C ILE A 9 -12.81 23.46 -10.75
N ASN A 10 -13.95 23.90 -11.24
CA ASN A 10 -15.15 24.15 -10.46
C ASN A 10 -16.42 23.77 -11.24
N PRO A 11 -17.63 23.77 -10.64
CA PRO A 11 -18.87 23.40 -11.31
C PRO A 11 -19.20 24.17 -12.58
N GLU A 12 -18.74 25.42 -12.70
CA GLU A 12 -19.01 26.27 -13.85
C GLU A 12 -18.15 25.90 -15.06
N ASN A 13 -16.91 25.43 -14.84
CA ASN A 13 -15.95 25.21 -15.92
C ASN A 13 -15.60 23.74 -16.16
N VAL A 14 -15.95 22.80 -15.28
CA VAL A 14 -15.66 21.35 -15.42
C VAL A 14 -16.14 20.79 -16.76
N LYS A 15 -17.23 21.31 -17.32
CA LYS A 15 -17.76 20.94 -18.65
C LYS A 15 -16.84 21.30 -19.82
N ASN A 16 -15.88 22.18 -19.60
CA ASN A 16 -14.93 22.65 -20.63
C ASN A 16 -13.65 21.81 -20.66
N LEU A 17 -13.49 20.87 -19.74
CA LEU A 17 -12.32 19.97 -19.73
C LEU A 17 -12.25 19.18 -21.03
N LYS A 18 -11.04 19.05 -21.55
CA LYS A 18 -10.72 18.25 -22.74
C LYS A 18 -9.65 17.25 -22.42
N LYS A 19 -9.78 16.03 -22.93
CA LYS A 19 -8.73 15.04 -22.87
C LYS A 19 -7.57 15.48 -23.79
N VAL A 20 -6.38 15.70 -23.21
CA VAL A 20 -5.19 16.14 -23.93
C VAL A 20 -4.31 14.97 -24.37
N TRP A 21 -4.23 13.91 -23.58
CA TRP A 21 -3.51 12.68 -23.92
C TRP A 21 -4.15 11.45 -23.24
N THR A 22 -3.65 10.28 -23.56
CA THR A 22 -4.03 9.01 -22.94
C THR A 22 -2.81 8.12 -22.85
N HIS A 23 -2.49 7.67 -21.65
CA HIS A 23 -1.49 6.64 -21.43
C HIS A 23 -2.14 5.26 -21.24
N ARG A 24 -1.48 4.19 -21.71
CA ARG A 24 -1.94 2.80 -21.56
C ARG A 24 -0.78 1.95 -21.08
N SER A 25 -0.83 1.51 -19.84
CA SER A 25 0.20 0.66 -19.22
C SER A 25 0.33 -0.72 -19.86
N GLY A 26 -0.73 -1.22 -20.48
CA GLY A 26 -0.80 -2.61 -20.96
C GLY A 26 -1.19 -3.63 -19.89
N ASP A 27 -1.26 -3.23 -18.63
CA ASP A 27 -1.57 -4.12 -17.50
C ASP A 27 -3.07 -4.37 -17.38
N TYR A 28 -3.54 -5.30 -18.17
CA TYR A 28 -4.93 -5.69 -18.20
C TYR A 28 -5.09 -7.19 -18.31
N HIS A 29 -5.90 -7.76 -17.43
CA HIS A 29 -6.37 -9.14 -17.49
C HIS A 29 -7.84 -9.19 -17.08
N GLN A 30 -8.67 -9.76 -17.93
CA GLN A 30 -10.12 -9.78 -17.72
C GLN A 30 -10.55 -10.73 -16.59
N GLY A 31 -9.65 -11.59 -16.13
CA GLY A 31 -9.95 -12.73 -15.28
C GLY A 31 -10.44 -13.94 -16.11
N ALA A 32 -10.56 -15.08 -15.44
CA ALA A 32 -11.22 -16.23 -16.07
C ALA A 32 -12.72 -15.90 -16.22
N ASN A 33 -13.31 -16.27 -17.36
CA ASN A 33 -14.75 -16.27 -17.48
C ASN A 33 -15.32 -17.17 -16.37
N TRP A 34 -16.34 -16.69 -15.68
CA TRP A 34 -17.09 -17.46 -14.68
C TRP A 34 -17.85 -18.59 -15.37
N THR A 35 -17.14 -19.61 -15.80
CA THR A 35 -17.68 -20.89 -16.26
C THR A 35 -17.55 -21.90 -15.13
N GLU A 36 -18.30 -22.97 -15.14
CA GLU A 36 -18.45 -23.96 -14.07
C GLU A 36 -17.13 -24.59 -13.56
N ASP A 37 -16.01 -24.38 -14.26
CA ASP A 37 -14.67 -24.89 -13.94
C ASP A 37 -13.75 -23.88 -13.24
N VAL A 38 -14.25 -22.75 -12.76
CA VAL A 38 -13.41 -21.75 -12.08
C VAL A 38 -13.02 -22.22 -10.69
N THR A 39 -11.79 -22.71 -10.57
CA THR A 39 -11.19 -22.88 -9.24
C THR A 39 -10.87 -21.50 -8.64
N PRO A 40 -10.88 -21.33 -7.31
CA PRO A 40 -10.57 -20.04 -6.65
C PRO A 40 -9.24 -19.40 -7.07
N ASN A 41 -8.33 -20.16 -7.66
CA ASN A 41 -7.00 -19.73 -8.09
C ASN A 41 -6.92 -19.29 -9.58
N SER A 42 -8.01 -19.26 -10.33
CA SER A 42 -7.97 -19.02 -11.77
C SER A 42 -8.39 -17.62 -12.21
N SER A 43 -8.79 -16.74 -11.31
CA SER A 43 -9.31 -15.40 -11.67
C SER A 43 -8.29 -14.29 -11.39
N GLN A 44 -7.26 -14.20 -12.21
CA GLN A 44 -6.31 -13.07 -12.22
C GLN A 44 -6.98 -11.81 -12.77
N GLN A 45 -7.99 -11.30 -12.08
CA GLN A 45 -8.67 -10.09 -12.52
C GLN A 45 -7.86 -8.86 -12.16
N THR A 46 -7.63 -7.96 -13.13
CA THR A 46 -7.04 -6.66 -12.86
C THR A 46 -8.10 -5.60 -12.56
N SER A 47 -7.81 -4.76 -11.57
CA SER A 47 -8.63 -3.60 -11.24
C SER A 47 -7.76 -2.35 -11.15
N PHE A 48 -7.93 -1.40 -12.06
CA PHE A 48 -7.21 -0.14 -12.05
C PHE A 48 -7.86 0.81 -11.03
N GLN A 49 -7.23 0.95 -9.86
CA GLN A 49 -7.75 1.72 -8.72
C GLN A 49 -6.84 2.89 -8.33
N ALA A 50 -5.74 3.09 -9.04
CA ALA A 50 -4.73 4.07 -8.66
C ALA A 50 -5.26 5.51 -8.75
N THR A 51 -4.97 6.30 -7.73
CA THR A 51 -5.04 7.75 -7.77
C THR A 51 -3.65 8.26 -8.16
N PRO A 52 -3.51 8.91 -9.33
CA PRO A 52 -2.23 9.48 -9.74
C PRO A 52 -1.76 10.60 -8.81
N LEU A 53 -0.47 10.73 -8.65
CA LEU A 53 0.18 11.75 -7.85
C LEU A 53 1.00 12.66 -8.76
N LEU A 54 0.77 13.99 -8.70
CA LEU A 54 1.52 14.98 -9.45
C LEU A 54 2.55 15.66 -8.54
N VAL A 55 3.82 15.54 -8.86
CA VAL A 55 4.95 16.22 -8.18
C VAL A 55 5.94 16.71 -9.23
N ASN A 56 6.31 17.99 -9.17
CA ASN A 56 7.32 18.62 -10.05
C ASN A 56 7.11 18.24 -11.53
N GLU A 57 5.93 18.52 -12.08
CA GLU A 57 5.56 18.27 -13.49
C GLU A 57 5.66 16.79 -13.92
N THR A 58 5.73 15.90 -12.97
CA THR A 58 5.74 14.46 -13.21
C THR A 58 4.54 13.80 -12.55
N LEU A 59 3.79 13.04 -13.35
CA LEU A 59 2.64 12.26 -12.88
C LEU A 59 3.09 10.84 -12.57
N TYR A 60 2.94 10.44 -11.32
CA TYR A 60 3.26 9.09 -10.85
C TYR A 60 1.98 8.30 -10.61
N TYR A 61 1.95 7.06 -11.04
CA TYR A 61 0.88 6.14 -10.70
C TYR A 61 1.36 4.69 -10.74
N CYS A 62 0.66 3.81 -10.05
CA CYS A 62 0.90 2.37 -10.10
C CYS A 62 -0.19 1.64 -10.89
N THR A 63 0.15 0.47 -11.39
CA THR A 63 -0.74 -0.38 -12.20
C THR A 63 -1.24 -1.57 -11.40
N PRO A 64 -2.21 -2.35 -11.92
CA PRO A 64 -2.61 -3.62 -11.32
C PRO A 64 -1.47 -4.62 -11.11
N TYR A 65 -0.41 -4.58 -11.92
CA TYR A 65 0.79 -5.40 -11.74
C TYR A 65 1.84 -4.74 -10.85
N ASN A 66 1.43 -3.70 -10.10
CA ASN A 66 2.26 -2.91 -9.18
C ASN A 66 3.46 -2.22 -9.86
N ARG A 67 3.50 -2.16 -11.19
CA ARG A 67 4.47 -1.31 -11.88
C ARG A 67 4.20 0.15 -11.59
N VAL A 68 5.25 0.92 -11.38
CA VAL A 68 5.15 2.37 -11.18
C VAL A 68 5.60 3.09 -12.46
N PHE A 69 4.78 3.98 -12.95
CA PHE A 69 5.04 4.82 -14.09
C PHE A 69 5.27 6.26 -13.65
N ALA A 70 6.27 6.91 -14.22
CA ALA A 70 6.45 8.35 -14.19
C ALA A 70 6.24 8.92 -15.59
N LEU A 71 5.28 9.82 -15.72
CA LEU A 71 4.91 10.44 -16.97
C LEU A 71 5.17 11.94 -16.91
N ASP A 72 5.51 12.52 -18.04
CA ASP A 72 5.42 13.95 -18.22
C ASP A 72 3.95 14.38 -18.13
N SER A 73 3.63 15.34 -17.28
CA SER A 73 2.24 15.71 -16.99
C SER A 73 1.56 16.45 -18.13
N GLU A 74 2.31 17.09 -19.04
CA GLU A 74 1.76 17.83 -20.16
C GLU A 74 1.53 16.93 -21.39
N THR A 75 2.50 16.04 -21.67
CA THR A 75 2.50 15.23 -22.89
C THR A 75 2.01 13.80 -22.69
N GLY A 76 2.11 13.26 -21.47
CA GLY A 76 1.86 11.87 -21.15
C GLY A 76 2.98 10.91 -21.58
N GLU A 77 4.13 11.44 -21.99
CA GLU A 77 5.30 10.64 -22.35
C GLU A 77 5.90 9.95 -21.11
N GLU A 78 6.35 8.71 -21.29
CA GLU A 78 6.99 7.94 -20.23
C GLU A 78 8.39 8.48 -19.94
N LYS A 79 8.65 8.94 -18.71
CA LYS A 79 9.98 9.30 -18.21
C LYS A 79 10.73 8.06 -17.75
N TRP A 80 10.07 7.18 -17.00
CA TRP A 80 10.59 5.90 -16.55
C TRP A 80 9.48 4.95 -16.09
N ILE A 81 9.83 3.68 -16.00
CA ILE A 81 8.98 2.61 -15.45
C ILE A 81 9.81 1.83 -14.45
N PHE A 82 9.25 1.57 -13.29
CA PHE A 82 9.75 0.60 -12.32
C PHE A 82 8.84 -0.63 -12.33
N ASP A 83 9.41 -1.81 -12.50
CA ASP A 83 8.69 -3.09 -12.45
C ASP A 83 9.21 -3.92 -11.26
N PRO A 84 8.39 -4.16 -10.23
CA PRO A 84 8.77 -5.00 -9.10
C PRO A 84 8.74 -6.49 -9.42
N GLU A 85 8.33 -6.90 -10.62
CA GLU A 85 8.23 -8.29 -11.06
C GLU A 85 7.38 -9.16 -10.12
N VAL A 86 6.21 -8.65 -9.69
CA VAL A 86 5.36 -9.35 -8.72
C VAL A 86 4.85 -10.70 -9.24
N GLU A 87 4.73 -11.67 -8.32
CA GLU A 87 4.13 -12.96 -8.61
C GLU A 87 2.60 -12.85 -8.77
N ILE A 88 2.10 -13.02 -9.98
CA ILE A 88 0.68 -12.82 -10.30
C ILE A 88 -0.14 -14.11 -10.34
N GLU A 89 0.49 -15.28 -10.53
CA GLU A 89 -0.22 -16.54 -10.83
C GLU A 89 -1.14 -17.02 -9.70
N GLN A 90 -0.80 -16.69 -8.43
CA GLN A 90 -1.57 -17.12 -7.27
C GLN A 90 -2.48 -16.04 -6.68
N LYS A 91 -2.62 -14.90 -7.36
CA LYS A 91 -3.38 -13.75 -6.87
C LYS A 91 -4.75 -13.69 -7.54
N ALA A 92 -5.80 -13.63 -6.73
CA ALA A 92 -7.17 -13.55 -7.24
C ALA A 92 -7.51 -12.16 -7.81
N LEU A 93 -6.99 -11.09 -7.19
CA LEU A 93 -7.24 -9.71 -7.59
C LEU A 93 -5.93 -8.94 -7.63
N LEU A 94 -5.61 -8.43 -8.82
CA LEU A 94 -4.44 -7.62 -9.07
C LEU A 94 -4.85 -6.14 -9.08
N HIS A 95 -4.31 -5.35 -8.19
CA HIS A 95 -4.62 -3.93 -8.07
C HIS A 95 -3.51 -3.15 -7.36
N CYS A 96 -3.49 -1.84 -7.58
CA CYS A 96 -2.75 -0.87 -6.80
C CYS A 96 -3.58 0.39 -6.68
N ARG A 97 -3.52 1.10 -5.54
CA ARG A 97 -4.33 2.30 -5.28
C ARG A 97 -3.55 3.60 -5.34
N GLY A 98 -2.23 3.54 -5.38
CA GLY A 98 -1.39 4.72 -5.51
C GLY A 98 -0.01 4.54 -4.89
N VAL A 99 0.78 5.59 -4.96
CA VAL A 99 2.14 5.68 -4.41
C VAL A 99 2.25 6.82 -3.43
N GLY A 100 3.23 6.77 -2.52
CA GLY A 100 3.65 7.88 -1.67
C GLY A 100 4.78 8.66 -2.33
N SER A 101 4.98 9.91 -1.91
CA SER A 101 6.08 10.78 -2.37
C SER A 101 6.67 11.54 -1.22
N TRP A 102 7.99 11.67 -1.22
CA TRP A 102 8.73 12.42 -0.22
C TRP A 102 10.00 13.05 -0.79
N ILE A 103 10.30 14.27 -0.36
CA ILE A 103 11.49 15.04 -0.76
C ILE A 103 12.38 15.18 0.46
N ASP A 104 13.66 14.87 0.31
CA ASP A 104 14.66 14.96 1.37
C ASP A 104 15.27 16.38 1.44
N ASP A 105 14.80 17.19 2.36
CA ASP A 105 15.30 18.55 2.57
C ASP A 105 16.81 18.61 2.96
N ASN A 106 17.41 17.47 3.31
CA ASN A 106 18.84 17.37 3.62
C ASN A 106 19.71 17.09 2.38
N LYS A 107 19.10 16.89 1.21
CA LYS A 107 19.76 16.60 -0.06
C LYS A 107 19.54 17.74 -1.05
N SER A 108 20.41 17.83 -2.06
CA SER A 108 20.18 18.66 -3.22
C SER A 108 19.36 17.93 -4.28
N GLU A 109 18.70 18.66 -5.18
CA GLU A 109 17.89 18.09 -6.26
C GLU A 109 18.69 17.17 -7.21
N GLU A 110 20.02 17.34 -7.27
CA GLU A 110 20.92 16.52 -8.07
C GLU A 110 21.35 15.23 -7.38
N ASP A 111 21.10 15.11 -6.08
CA ASP A 111 21.50 13.93 -5.31
C ASP A 111 20.53 12.76 -5.59
N LYS A 112 21.10 11.56 -5.67
CA LYS A 112 20.28 10.34 -5.77
C LYS A 112 19.33 10.23 -4.58
N CYS A 113 18.06 9.87 -4.90
CA CYS A 113 17.02 9.73 -3.90
C CYS A 113 16.76 10.99 -3.07
N TYR A 114 16.98 12.17 -3.66
CA TYR A 114 16.44 13.43 -3.17
C TYR A 114 14.92 13.39 -3.12
N HIS A 115 14.29 12.98 -4.21
CA HIS A 115 12.86 12.69 -4.29
C HIS A 115 12.65 11.18 -4.30
N ARG A 116 11.85 10.68 -3.37
CA ARG A 116 11.51 9.25 -3.25
C ARG A 116 10.05 9.01 -3.58
N ILE A 117 9.81 8.00 -4.41
CA ILE A 117 8.49 7.41 -4.63
C ILE A 117 8.45 6.10 -3.86
N ILE A 118 7.43 5.98 -3.01
CA ILE A 118 7.27 4.84 -2.09
C ILE A 118 6.05 4.03 -2.51
N THR A 119 6.21 2.73 -2.68
CA THR A 119 5.11 1.84 -3.07
C THR A 119 5.18 0.50 -2.34
N GLY A 120 4.02 0.03 -1.89
CA GLY A 120 3.87 -1.35 -1.45
C GLY A 120 3.35 -2.22 -2.59
N THR A 121 3.55 -3.53 -2.48
CA THR A 121 3.15 -4.48 -3.53
C THR A 121 2.24 -5.59 -3.01
N ILE A 122 1.68 -6.32 -3.98
CA ILE A 122 0.85 -7.51 -3.73
C ILE A 122 1.66 -8.66 -3.13
N ASP A 123 3.00 -8.64 -3.27
CA ASP A 123 3.92 -9.60 -2.65
C ASP A 123 4.43 -9.16 -1.27
N ALA A 124 3.81 -8.10 -0.71
CA ALA A 124 4.18 -7.56 0.59
C ALA A 124 5.64 -7.06 0.65
N GLU A 125 6.12 -6.47 -0.42
CA GLU A 125 7.38 -5.71 -0.46
C GLU A 125 7.08 -4.20 -0.45
N LEU A 126 7.89 -3.44 0.27
CA LEU A 126 7.85 -1.97 0.29
C LEU A 126 9.09 -1.44 -0.41
N PHE A 127 8.92 -0.72 -1.49
CA PHE A 127 10.01 -0.16 -2.30
C PHE A 127 10.17 1.34 -2.11
N SER A 128 11.43 1.80 -2.14
CA SER A 128 11.81 3.22 -2.26
C SER A 128 12.54 3.44 -3.58
N ILE A 129 11.96 4.28 -4.44
CA ILE A 129 12.37 4.50 -5.83
C ILE A 129 12.79 5.96 -5.96
N ASP A 130 13.90 6.21 -6.65
CA ASP A 130 14.32 7.57 -7.03
C ASP A 130 13.30 8.17 -8.02
N GLY A 131 12.68 9.28 -7.63
CA GLY A 131 11.61 9.91 -8.42
C GLY A 131 12.08 10.48 -9.75
N LYS A 132 13.39 10.77 -9.90
CA LYS A 132 13.98 11.29 -11.15
C LYS A 132 14.31 10.19 -12.16
N THR A 133 14.77 9.02 -11.66
CA THR A 133 15.37 7.99 -12.52
C THR A 133 14.59 6.68 -12.58
N GLY A 134 13.72 6.39 -11.62
CA GLY A 134 13.07 5.08 -11.47
C GLY A 134 13.96 3.99 -10.88
N GLU A 135 15.20 4.30 -10.52
CA GLU A 135 16.10 3.34 -9.86
C GLU A 135 15.76 3.17 -8.38
N LEU A 136 16.08 2.01 -7.80
CA LEU A 136 15.93 1.78 -6.38
C LEU A 136 16.88 2.65 -5.55
N CYS A 137 16.37 3.20 -4.45
CA CYS A 137 17.15 3.88 -3.44
C CYS A 137 17.85 2.85 -2.55
N LYS A 138 19.06 2.50 -2.88
CA LYS A 138 19.83 1.38 -2.27
C LYS A 138 20.15 1.55 -0.80
N ASP A 139 20.01 2.77 -0.28
CA ASP A 139 20.15 3.12 1.14
C ASP A 139 18.90 2.74 1.97
N PHE A 140 17.82 2.32 1.31
CA PHE A 140 16.56 1.91 1.95
C PHE A 140 16.50 0.37 2.09
N GLY A 141 16.34 -0.11 3.32
CA GLY A 141 16.18 -1.52 3.65
C GLY A 141 17.26 -2.42 3.04
N ASN A 142 16.83 -3.48 2.37
CA ASN A 142 17.73 -4.36 1.62
C ASN A 142 17.79 -3.93 0.15
N ASN A 143 18.76 -3.07 -0.19
CA ASN A 143 18.97 -2.56 -1.56
C ASN A 143 17.76 -1.89 -2.21
N GLY A 144 16.96 -1.19 -1.43
CA GLY A 144 15.81 -0.43 -1.92
C GLY A 144 14.45 -1.03 -1.55
N SER A 145 14.42 -2.13 -0.81
CA SER A 145 13.18 -2.76 -0.37
C SER A 145 13.17 -3.19 1.09
N VAL A 146 11.97 -3.34 1.65
CA VAL A 146 11.68 -3.90 2.96
C VAL A 146 10.61 -4.99 2.82
N ASP A 147 10.89 -6.19 3.34
CA ASP A 147 9.92 -7.29 3.41
C ASP A 147 8.90 -7.04 4.53
N LEU A 148 7.65 -6.80 4.14
CA LEU A 148 6.56 -6.56 5.06
C LEU A 148 5.99 -7.85 5.70
N ARG A 149 6.48 -9.03 5.33
CA ARG A 149 6.08 -10.31 5.95
C ARG A 149 6.80 -10.56 7.27
N ALA A 150 7.85 -9.80 7.56
CA ALA A 150 8.60 -9.91 8.81
C ALA A 150 7.67 -9.81 10.03
N GLY A 151 7.76 -10.79 10.94
CA GLY A 151 6.97 -10.84 12.17
C GLY A 151 5.53 -11.40 12.02
N LEU A 152 5.08 -11.74 10.81
CA LEU A 152 3.73 -12.30 10.59
C LEU A 152 3.64 -13.82 10.90
N GLY A 153 4.77 -14.48 11.14
CA GLY A 153 4.83 -15.94 11.27
C GLY A 153 4.55 -16.68 9.97
N ASP A 154 4.51 -18.02 10.03
CA ASP A 154 4.27 -18.84 8.85
C ASP A 154 2.84 -18.66 8.33
N HIS A 155 2.73 -18.34 7.05
CA HIS A 155 1.45 -18.16 6.37
C HIS A 155 1.60 -18.38 4.86
N ASN A 156 0.47 -18.58 4.19
CA ASN A 156 0.46 -18.55 2.73
C ASN A 156 0.81 -17.12 2.26
N PRO A 157 1.81 -16.94 1.39
CA PRO A 157 2.22 -15.62 0.89
C PRO A 157 1.08 -14.79 0.27
N ALA A 158 0.06 -15.45 -0.30
CA ALA A 158 -1.11 -14.77 -0.85
C ALA A 158 -2.05 -14.17 0.22
N PHE A 159 -1.82 -14.43 1.51
CA PHE A 159 -2.72 -13.98 2.58
C PHE A 159 -2.35 -12.63 3.19
N TYR A 160 -1.26 -12.03 2.76
CA TYR A 160 -0.87 -10.68 3.17
C TYR A 160 -0.30 -9.88 2.00
N TYR A 161 -0.71 -8.64 1.85
CA TYR A 161 -0.29 -7.75 0.78
C TYR A 161 -0.44 -6.27 1.18
N SER A 162 0.23 -5.36 0.49
CA SER A 162 0.10 -3.93 0.73
C SER A 162 0.09 -3.16 -0.58
N VAL A 163 -1.07 -2.72 -1.01
CA VAL A 163 -1.32 -2.10 -2.33
C VAL A 163 -1.96 -0.71 -2.24
N SER A 164 -2.21 -0.21 -1.05
CA SER A 164 -2.64 1.17 -0.85
C SER A 164 -1.43 2.10 -0.73
N PRO A 165 -1.54 3.36 -1.15
CA PRO A 165 -0.43 4.29 -1.03
C PRO A 165 0.02 4.40 0.42
N PRO A 166 1.31 4.23 0.71
CA PRO A 166 1.85 4.50 2.04
C PRO A 166 1.58 5.97 2.40
N ALA A 167 1.16 6.21 3.64
CA ALA A 167 1.05 7.57 4.13
C ALA A 167 2.42 8.07 4.61
N ILE A 168 2.69 9.35 4.35
CA ILE A 168 3.95 9.99 4.76
C ILE A 168 3.64 11.06 5.80
N ILE A 169 4.36 11.02 6.91
CA ILE A 169 4.31 12.07 7.94
C ILE A 169 5.72 12.32 8.47
N GLY A 170 6.23 13.55 8.29
CA GLY A 170 7.64 13.85 8.56
C GLY A 170 8.56 12.92 7.78
N ASP A 171 9.45 12.25 8.48
CA ASP A 171 10.42 11.28 7.93
C ASP A 171 9.94 9.81 8.06
N LEU A 172 8.64 9.59 8.25
CA LEU A 172 8.08 8.26 8.43
C LEU A 172 7.17 7.83 7.27
N ILE A 173 7.33 6.58 6.86
CA ILE A 173 6.42 5.84 6.00
C ILE A 173 5.47 5.05 6.89
N ILE A 174 4.17 5.32 6.82
CA ILE A 174 3.14 4.57 7.54
C ILE A 174 2.45 3.63 6.56
N ILE A 175 2.49 2.34 6.85
CA ILE A 175 1.92 1.34 5.96
C ILE A 175 1.12 0.29 6.73
N GLY A 176 -0.07 0.01 6.26
CA GLY A 176 -0.89 -1.13 6.66
C GLY A 176 -0.90 -2.19 5.57
N GLY A 177 -1.69 -3.22 5.75
CA GLY A 177 -1.83 -4.30 4.77
C GLY A 177 -3.25 -4.83 4.67
N GLY A 178 -3.55 -5.46 3.55
CA GLY A 178 -4.70 -6.32 3.38
C GLY A 178 -4.38 -7.75 3.79
N ILE A 179 -5.35 -8.43 4.35
CA ILE A 179 -5.25 -9.84 4.72
C ILE A 179 -6.36 -10.65 4.03
N ALA A 180 -6.18 -11.95 3.93
CA ALA A 180 -7.20 -12.86 3.39
C ALA A 180 -8.28 -13.17 4.45
N ASP A 181 -9.00 -12.15 4.89
CA ASP A 181 -9.85 -12.10 6.07
C ASP A 181 -11.11 -12.97 6.04
N ASN A 182 -11.49 -13.51 4.86
CA ASN A 182 -12.64 -14.41 4.73
C ASN A 182 -12.28 -15.92 4.68
N ILE A 183 -11.00 -16.27 4.81
CA ILE A 183 -10.53 -17.66 4.67
C ILE A 183 -10.48 -18.38 6.02
N SER A 184 -9.90 -17.73 7.04
CA SER A 184 -9.65 -18.34 8.35
C SER A 184 -9.42 -17.26 9.42
N THR A 185 -9.66 -17.60 10.69
CA THR A 185 -9.27 -16.76 11.83
C THR A 185 -7.77 -16.79 12.12
N SER A 186 -7.01 -17.69 11.49
CA SER A 186 -5.56 -17.85 11.67
C SER A 186 -4.73 -17.22 10.54
N VAL A 187 -5.33 -16.37 9.70
CA VAL A 187 -4.61 -15.55 8.71
C VAL A 187 -3.66 -14.55 9.40
N PRO A 188 -2.69 -13.96 8.67
CA PRO A 188 -1.85 -12.91 9.24
C PRO A 188 -2.65 -11.79 9.90
N GLY A 189 -2.06 -11.10 10.86
CA GLY A 189 -2.67 -9.94 11.49
C GLY A 189 -2.55 -8.66 10.66
N GLY A 190 -3.37 -7.69 11.01
CA GLY A 190 -3.46 -6.41 10.30
C GLY A 190 -2.54 -5.32 10.84
N VAL A 191 -1.34 -5.65 11.28
CA VAL A 191 -0.38 -4.71 11.85
C VAL A 191 -0.13 -3.51 10.94
N VAL A 192 -0.06 -2.31 11.54
CA VAL A 192 0.40 -1.08 10.90
C VAL A 192 1.82 -0.78 11.37
N ARG A 193 2.70 -0.41 10.45
CA ARG A 193 4.12 -0.17 10.72
C ARG A 193 4.53 1.20 10.25
N ALA A 194 5.47 1.79 10.99
CA ALA A 194 6.17 3.00 10.59
C ALA A 194 7.63 2.69 10.34
N TYR A 195 8.12 3.05 9.18
CA TYR A 195 9.51 2.91 8.78
C TYR A 195 10.13 4.29 8.59
N ASP A 196 11.42 4.42 8.95
CA ASP A 196 12.21 5.58 8.55
C ASP A 196 12.32 5.63 7.02
N ILE A 197 12.03 6.80 6.44
CA ILE A 197 11.89 6.93 4.98
C ILE A 197 13.22 6.88 4.23
N ARG A 198 14.34 7.15 4.92
CA ARG A 198 15.68 7.09 4.33
C ARG A 198 16.26 5.70 4.42
N SER A 199 16.21 5.10 5.62
CA SER A 199 16.88 3.83 5.90
C SER A 199 16.00 2.59 5.72
N GLY A 200 14.68 2.72 5.79
CA GLY A 200 13.76 1.58 5.82
C GLY A 200 13.78 0.81 7.14
N GLU A 201 14.40 1.35 8.19
CA GLU A 201 14.36 0.76 9.52
C GLU A 201 12.99 0.89 10.14
N LEU A 202 12.51 -0.17 10.81
CA LEU A 202 11.25 -0.14 11.56
C LEU A 202 11.40 0.75 12.79
N VAL A 203 10.62 1.84 12.85
CA VAL A 203 10.64 2.78 13.96
C VAL A 203 9.64 2.39 15.04
N TRP A 204 8.41 2.09 14.63
CA TRP A 204 7.36 1.59 15.52
C TRP A 204 6.33 0.76 14.74
N TYR A 205 5.50 0.05 15.48
CA TYR A 205 4.33 -0.62 14.94
C TYR A 205 3.13 -0.50 15.88
N TRP A 206 1.95 -0.63 15.32
CA TRP A 206 0.70 -0.82 16.04
C TRP A 206 0.08 -2.15 15.62
N ASP A 207 0.05 -3.09 16.56
CA ASP A 207 -0.68 -4.34 16.39
C ASP A 207 -2.06 -4.17 17.03
N PRO A 208 -3.18 -4.35 16.32
CA PRO A 208 -4.54 -4.14 16.82
C PRO A 208 -4.99 -5.26 17.77
N ILE A 209 -4.18 -5.55 18.78
CA ILE A 209 -4.49 -6.51 19.85
C ILE A 209 -5.50 -5.86 20.79
N PRO A 210 -6.66 -6.51 21.05
CA PRO A 210 -7.61 -6.00 22.03
C PRO A 210 -6.99 -5.84 23.42
N PRO A 211 -7.42 -4.84 24.22
CA PRO A 211 -6.92 -4.65 25.56
C PRO A 211 -7.07 -5.91 26.43
N GLY A 212 -6.00 -6.27 27.13
CA GLY A 212 -5.95 -7.45 28.01
C GLY A 212 -5.61 -8.77 27.32
N GLN A 213 -5.29 -8.76 26.04
CA GLN A 213 -4.70 -9.91 25.36
C GLN A 213 -3.16 -9.77 25.31
N GLU A 214 -2.48 -10.90 25.53
CA GLU A 214 -1.02 -10.93 25.50
C GLU A 214 -0.49 -11.17 24.07
N PRO A 215 0.66 -10.60 23.70
CA PRO A 215 1.32 -10.87 22.43
C PRO A 215 1.68 -12.36 22.27
N ILE A 216 1.72 -12.82 21.02
CA ILE A 216 2.19 -14.16 20.67
C ILE A 216 3.72 -14.15 20.59
N LEU A 217 4.36 -15.19 21.08
CA LEU A 217 5.81 -15.40 20.93
C LEU A 217 6.07 -16.63 20.04
N ASP A 218 7.13 -16.57 19.24
CA ASP A 218 7.64 -17.75 18.54
C ASP A 218 8.47 -18.66 19.47
N ASP A 219 8.92 -19.81 18.96
CA ASP A 219 9.70 -20.79 19.72
C ASP A 219 11.04 -20.22 20.24
N SER A 220 11.53 -19.14 19.67
CA SER A 220 12.74 -18.43 20.12
C SER A 220 12.45 -17.35 21.17
N GLY A 221 11.18 -17.12 21.51
CA GLY A 221 10.74 -16.07 22.41
C GLY A 221 10.60 -14.69 21.75
N ARG A 222 10.71 -14.61 20.40
CA ARG A 222 10.50 -13.36 19.66
C ARG A 222 9.02 -13.11 19.49
N GLN A 223 8.60 -11.86 19.71
CA GLN A 223 7.20 -11.44 19.52
C GLN A 223 6.82 -11.55 18.04
N LEU A 224 5.68 -12.19 17.80
CA LEU A 224 4.98 -12.19 16.53
C LEU A 224 3.74 -11.27 16.61
N TYR A 225 3.31 -10.76 15.46
CA TYR A 225 2.06 -10.02 15.39
C TYR A 225 0.86 -10.96 15.54
N GLN A 226 -0.17 -10.45 16.22
CA GLN A 226 -1.38 -11.22 16.51
C GLN A 226 -2.09 -11.61 15.20
N ARG A 227 -2.49 -12.88 15.09
CA ARG A 227 -3.18 -13.40 13.90
C ARG A 227 -4.65 -13.03 13.88
N GLY A 228 -5.18 -12.86 12.67
CA GLY A 228 -6.60 -12.62 12.43
C GLY A 228 -7.14 -11.30 12.96
N THR A 229 -6.27 -10.36 13.37
CA THR A 229 -6.70 -9.04 13.84
C THR A 229 -7.24 -8.19 12.70
N THR A 230 -7.94 -7.10 13.06
CA THR A 230 -8.39 -6.10 12.08
C THR A 230 -7.21 -5.54 11.30
N ASN A 231 -7.45 -5.10 10.07
CA ASN A 231 -6.42 -4.62 9.17
C ASN A 231 -6.70 -3.18 8.68
N VAL A 232 -5.67 -2.55 8.12
CA VAL A 232 -5.76 -1.24 7.47
C VAL A 232 -5.32 -1.40 6.02
N TRP A 233 -6.24 -1.86 5.19
CA TRP A 233 -5.99 -2.10 3.75
C TRP A 233 -6.31 -0.89 2.87
N SER A 234 -6.94 0.14 3.42
CA SER A 234 -7.37 1.33 2.69
C SER A 234 -6.40 2.49 2.91
N ILE A 235 -6.77 3.67 2.42
CA ILE A 235 -5.94 4.88 2.45
C ILE A 235 -5.87 5.43 3.88
N ILE A 236 -4.67 5.65 4.38
CA ILE A 236 -4.37 6.30 5.65
C ILE A 236 -4.34 7.82 5.42
N SER A 237 -4.92 8.58 6.34
CA SER A 237 -4.83 10.05 6.35
C SER A 237 -3.86 10.51 7.43
N THR A 238 -3.18 11.63 7.18
CA THR A 238 -2.23 12.24 8.12
C THR A 238 -2.62 13.68 8.44
N ASP A 239 -2.33 14.11 9.65
CA ASP A 239 -2.39 15.50 10.09
C ASP A 239 -1.01 15.91 10.63
N PRO A 240 -0.18 16.54 9.81
CA PRO A 240 1.17 16.96 10.23
C PRO A 240 1.16 18.03 11.33
N GLU A 241 0.12 18.86 11.45
CA GLU A 241 0.03 19.90 12.47
C GLU A 241 -0.21 19.29 13.85
N LEU A 242 -1.05 18.27 13.92
CA LEU A 242 -1.33 17.52 15.16
C LEU A 242 -0.37 16.35 15.39
N ASN A 243 0.49 16.06 14.42
CA ASN A 243 1.35 14.86 14.38
C ASN A 243 0.54 13.56 14.60
N LEU A 244 -0.58 13.44 13.90
CA LEU A 244 -1.50 12.31 13.98
C LEU A 244 -1.64 11.60 12.64
N ILE A 245 -1.87 10.30 12.72
CA ILE A 245 -2.35 9.49 11.61
C ILE A 245 -3.74 8.92 11.92
N TYR A 246 -4.57 8.79 10.91
CA TYR A 246 -5.92 8.23 11.03
C TYR A 246 -6.02 6.95 10.21
N LEU A 247 -6.25 5.84 10.92
CA LEU A 247 -6.28 4.49 10.37
C LEU A 247 -7.73 4.03 10.20
N PRO A 248 -8.24 3.88 8.96
CA PRO A 248 -9.56 3.30 8.73
C PRO A 248 -9.45 1.77 8.82
N THR A 249 -9.87 1.20 9.94
CA THR A 249 -9.76 -0.25 10.16
C THR A 249 -10.88 -1.02 9.48
N GLY A 250 -10.53 -2.16 8.91
CA GLY A 250 -11.47 -3.17 8.41
C GLY A 250 -12.06 -4.03 9.53
N ASN A 251 -12.51 -5.21 9.18
CA ASN A 251 -12.97 -6.20 10.16
C ASN A 251 -11.86 -7.15 10.59
N THR A 252 -12.05 -7.76 11.74
CA THR A 252 -11.27 -8.92 12.18
C THR A 252 -11.68 -10.15 11.36
N ALA A 253 -10.74 -11.05 11.08
CA ALA A 253 -11.03 -12.32 10.41
C ALA A 253 -11.88 -13.25 11.34
N ALA A 254 -12.86 -13.95 10.82
CA ALA A 254 -13.33 -13.94 9.44
C ALA A 254 -14.31 -12.78 9.23
N ASP A 255 -14.16 -12.03 8.15
CA ASP A 255 -14.85 -10.77 7.92
C ASP A 255 -16.38 -10.90 7.87
N ASN A 256 -16.90 -11.91 7.16
CA ASN A 256 -18.34 -12.10 6.96
C ASN A 256 -19.05 -12.80 8.15
N TYR A 257 -18.34 -13.52 9.00
CA TYR A 257 -18.92 -14.26 10.11
C TYR A 257 -18.29 -13.92 11.46
N GLY A 258 -19.00 -13.15 12.26
CA GLY A 258 -18.51 -12.66 13.56
C GLY A 258 -18.49 -13.68 14.70
N GLY A 259 -19.07 -14.89 14.53
CA GLY A 259 -19.21 -15.87 15.62
C GLY A 259 -17.88 -16.44 16.15
N HIS A 260 -16.79 -16.25 15.42
CA HIS A 260 -15.45 -16.71 15.84
C HIS A 260 -14.58 -15.63 16.49
N ARG A 261 -15.04 -14.38 16.55
CA ARG A 261 -14.20 -13.23 16.93
C ARG A 261 -13.86 -13.15 18.41
N ASN A 262 -14.72 -13.69 19.30
CA ASN A 262 -14.46 -13.79 20.75
C ASN A 262 -13.90 -12.50 21.39
N GLY A 263 -14.39 -11.32 20.98
CA GLY A 263 -13.92 -10.02 21.46
C GLY A 263 -12.66 -9.49 20.75
N SER A 264 -12.13 -10.19 19.74
CA SER A 264 -10.98 -9.73 18.95
C SER A 264 -11.31 -8.56 18.01
N ASP A 265 -12.56 -8.17 17.91
CA ASP A 265 -13.08 -7.11 17.04
C ASP A 265 -13.13 -5.71 17.70
N TYR A 266 -12.40 -5.52 18.80
CA TYR A 266 -12.37 -4.25 19.56
C TYR A 266 -12.03 -3.03 18.65
N TYR A 267 -11.13 -3.18 17.72
CA TYR A 267 -10.74 -2.13 16.76
C TYR A 267 -11.37 -2.27 15.39
N SER A 268 -12.30 -3.21 15.17
CA SER A 268 -12.93 -3.44 13.87
C SER A 268 -13.83 -2.28 13.46
N SER A 269 -13.89 -1.99 12.15
CA SER A 269 -14.79 -0.98 11.54
C SER A 269 -14.73 0.38 12.23
N SER A 270 -13.52 0.83 12.55
CA SER A 270 -13.27 2.02 13.34
C SER A 270 -12.35 3.00 12.61
N VAL A 271 -12.21 4.19 13.14
CA VAL A 271 -11.12 5.10 12.82
C VAL A 271 -10.24 5.20 14.08
N VAL A 272 -9.00 4.76 13.96
CA VAL A 272 -8.02 4.81 15.04
C VAL A 272 -7.06 5.97 14.76
N ALA A 273 -6.88 6.87 15.72
CA ALA A 273 -5.89 7.95 15.65
C ALA A 273 -4.68 7.58 16.52
N LEU A 274 -3.48 7.68 15.97
CA LEU A 274 -2.19 7.43 16.62
C LEU A 274 -1.28 8.64 16.48
#